data_2237aa1cfcff38da4717e0b9f012ada0
#
_entry.id   2237aa1cfcff38da4717e0b9f012ada0
#
_cell.length_a   1.000
_cell.length_b   1.000
_cell.length_c   1.000
_cell.angle_alpha   90.00
_cell.angle_beta   90.00
_cell.angle_gamma   90.00
#
_symmetry.space_group_name_H-M   'P 1'
#
loop_
_entity.id
_entity.type
_entity.pdbx_description
1 polymer ?
#
loop_
_entity_poly.entity_id
_entity_poly.type
_entity_poly.pdbx_seq_one_letter_code
_entity_poly.pdbx_strand_id
1 'polypeptide(L)' 'MRGFDFDKALVALQNELHCFAYKLTADKDEAENLLQETMLRTLDNKDKFDSGTNFKGWIYHHAQCIYQ' A
#
# COMPACT_ATOMS: atom_id res chain seq x y z
N MET A 1 13.10 10.02 -19.55
CA MET A 1 12.53 9.98 -18.64
C MET A 1 12.33 8.83 -18.04
N ARG A 2 11.86 8.65 -17.22
CA ARG A 2 11.89 7.66 -16.55
C ARG A 2 10.70 7.07 -16.42
N GLY A 3 10.43 6.09 -16.13
CA GLY A 3 9.25 5.46 -16.00
C GLY A 3 8.55 5.75 -14.73
N PHE A 4 7.74 4.85 -14.28
CA PHE A 4 6.93 4.98 -13.08
C PHE A 4 7.81 5.10 -11.83
N ASP A 5 7.53 6.08 -10.99
CA ASP A 5 8.25 6.25 -9.74
C ASP A 5 7.44 5.61 -8.62
N PHE A 6 7.81 4.41 -8.24
CA PHE A 6 7.10 3.62 -7.25
C PHE A 6 7.06 4.32 -5.90
N ASP A 7 8.19 4.82 -5.43
CA ASP A 7 8.28 5.43 -4.11
C ASP A 7 7.40 6.66 -4.00
N LYS A 8 7.43 7.49 -5.04
CA LYS A 8 6.64 8.71 -5.05
C LYS A 8 5.16 8.39 -5.10
N ALA A 9 4.78 7.41 -5.90
CA ALA A 9 3.40 6.99 -6.00
C ALA A 9 2.91 6.41 -4.68
N LEU A 10 3.76 5.67 -3.99
CA LEU A 10 3.40 5.09 -2.70
C LEU A 10 3.16 6.17 -1.66
N VAL A 11 4.03 7.17 -1.61
CA VAL A 11 3.87 8.27 -0.67
C VAL A 11 2.58 9.04 -0.97
N ALA A 12 2.30 9.25 -2.25
CA ALA A 12 1.09 9.98 -2.64
C ALA A 12 -0.18 9.21 -2.24
N LEU A 13 -0.09 7.88 -2.20
CA LEU A 13 -1.23 7.04 -1.85
C LEU A 13 -1.39 6.86 -0.34
N GLN A 14 -0.43 7.31 0.44
CA GLN A 14 -0.35 6.99 1.87
C GLN A 14 -1.62 7.34 2.63
N ASN A 15 -2.19 8.54 2.40
CA ASN A 15 -3.38 8.95 3.11
C ASN A 15 -4.59 8.09 2.78
N GLU A 16 -4.77 7.78 1.51
CA GLU A 16 -5.87 6.91 1.10
C GLU A 16 -5.70 5.51 1.67
N LEU A 17 -4.48 5.03 1.67
CA LEU A 17 -4.19 3.71 2.22
C LEU A 17 -4.47 3.67 3.72
N HIS A 18 -4.15 4.75 4.42
CA HIS A 18 -4.42 4.84 5.85
C HIS A 18 -5.93 4.77 6.10
N CYS A 19 -6.72 5.49 5.32
CA CYS A 19 -8.17 5.44 5.44
C CYS A 19 -8.70 4.04 5.17
N PHE A 20 -8.15 3.38 4.16
CA PHE A 20 -8.54 2.02 3.83
C PHE A 20 -8.21 1.06 4.99
N ALA A 21 -7.03 1.23 5.58
CA ALA A 21 -6.62 0.40 6.70
C ALA A 21 -7.54 0.62 7.90
N TYR A 22 -7.95 1.85 8.11
CA TYR A 22 -8.86 2.14 9.21
C TYR A 22 -10.22 1.48 9.00
N LYS A 23 -10.69 1.46 7.77
CA LYS A 23 -11.96 0.79 7.46
C LYS A 23 -11.87 -0.71 7.70
N LEU A 24 -10.71 -1.29 7.46
CA LEU A 24 -10.53 -2.72 7.67
C LEU A 24 -10.43 -3.07 9.15
N THR A 25 -9.74 -2.25 9.93
CA THR A 25 -9.43 -2.58 11.32
C THR A 25 -10.38 -1.94 12.32
N ALA A 26 -10.98 -0.81 11.96
CA ALA A 26 -11.85 -0.03 12.84
C ALA A 26 -11.13 0.38 14.11
N ASP A 27 -9.82 0.52 14.04
CA ASP A 27 -8.99 0.87 15.21
C ASP A 27 -7.82 1.71 14.71
N LYS A 28 -7.60 2.85 15.33
CA LYS A 28 -6.59 3.80 14.90
C LYS A 28 -5.18 3.20 14.95
N ASP A 29 -4.85 2.54 16.04
CA ASP A 29 -3.51 1.98 16.22
C ASP A 29 -3.28 0.81 15.26
N GLU A 30 -4.29 -0.01 15.10
CA GLU A 30 -4.21 -1.14 14.16
C GLU A 30 -4.09 -0.64 12.73
N ALA A 31 -4.82 0.42 12.42
CA ALA A 31 -4.77 0.99 11.07
C ALA A 31 -3.37 1.49 10.75
N GLU A 32 -2.75 2.16 11.71
CA GLU A 32 -1.40 2.68 11.51
C GLU A 32 -0.40 1.53 11.34
N ASN A 33 -0.56 0.50 12.16
CA ASN A 33 0.29 -0.67 12.06
C ASN A 33 0.13 -1.35 10.71
N LEU A 34 -1.11 -1.48 10.25
CA LEU A 34 -1.39 -2.10 8.95
C LEU A 34 -0.81 -1.25 7.82
N LEU A 35 -0.91 0.06 7.93
CA LEU A 35 -0.34 0.95 6.94
C LEU A 35 1.17 0.75 6.82
N GLN A 36 1.87 0.75 7.95
CA GLN A 36 3.31 0.58 7.94
C GLN A 36 3.71 -0.77 7.38
N GLU A 37 3.02 -1.81 7.81
CA GLU A 37 3.29 -3.16 7.34
C GLU A 37 3.08 -3.27 5.83
N THR A 38 2.01 -2.65 5.34
CA THR A 38 1.70 -2.67 3.92
C THR A 38 2.77 -1.95 3.13
N MET A 39 3.21 -0.78 3.62
CA MET A 39 4.24 -0.03 2.92
C MET A 39 5.55 -0.80 2.86
N LEU A 40 5.93 -1.43 3.97
CA LEU A 40 7.16 -2.22 3.98
C LEU A 40 7.06 -3.41 3.04
N ARG A 41 5.93 -4.09 3.06
CA ARG A 41 5.74 -5.27 2.23
C ARG A 41 5.75 -4.91 0.75
N THR A 42 5.11 -3.80 0.39
CA THR A 42 5.06 -3.39 -1.02
C THR A 42 6.44 -2.93 -1.50
N LEU A 43 7.21 -2.28 -0.63
CA LEU A 43 8.57 -1.88 -1.01
C LEU A 43 9.45 -3.11 -1.21
N ASP A 44 9.27 -4.13 -0.38
CA ASP A 44 9.99 -5.37 -0.51
C ASP A 44 9.68 -6.09 -1.82
N ASN A 45 8.48 -5.89 -2.33
CA ASN A 45 7.99 -6.57 -3.53
C ASN A 45 7.88 -5.65 -4.73
N LYS A 46 8.50 -4.48 -4.67
CA LYS A 46 8.30 -3.53 -5.76
C LYS A 46 8.86 -4.02 -7.09
N ASP A 47 9.85 -4.89 -7.08
CA ASP A 47 10.35 -5.49 -8.31
C ASP A 47 9.29 -6.32 -8.99
N LYS A 48 8.34 -6.84 -8.23
CA LYS A 48 7.28 -7.69 -8.77
C LYS A 48 6.11 -6.88 -9.29
N PHE A 49 6.10 -5.59 -9.04
CA PHE A 49 5.02 -4.74 -9.54
C PHE A 49 5.23 -4.48 -11.02
N ASP A 50 4.18 -4.70 -11.79
CA ASP A 50 4.20 -4.45 -13.22
C ASP A 50 3.52 -3.11 -13.46
N SER A 51 4.21 -2.17 -14.09
CA SER A 51 3.66 -0.84 -14.30
C SER A 51 2.38 -0.85 -15.14
N GLY A 52 2.09 -1.96 -15.81
CA GLY A 52 0.82 -2.11 -16.51
C GLY A 52 -0.33 -2.46 -15.59
N THR A 53 -0.04 -2.79 -14.34
CA THR A 53 -1.05 -3.15 -13.36
C THR A 53 -1.53 -1.90 -12.62
N ASN A 54 -2.76 -1.92 -12.15
CA ASN A 54 -3.30 -0.82 -11.36
C ASN A 54 -2.55 -0.74 -10.02
N PHE A 55 -1.76 0.30 -9.85
CA PHE A 55 -0.91 0.47 -8.67
C PHE A 55 -1.75 0.48 -7.39
N LYS A 56 -2.82 1.26 -7.37
CA LYS A 56 -3.66 1.38 -6.20
C LYS A 56 -4.26 0.03 -5.82
N GLY A 57 -4.77 -0.70 -6.79
CA GLY A 57 -5.35 -2.02 -6.55
C GLY A 57 -4.32 -3.00 -6.02
N TRP A 58 -3.10 -2.94 -6.55
CA TRP A 58 -2.02 -3.82 -6.13
C TRP A 58 -1.65 -3.56 -4.66
N ILE A 59 -1.56 -2.28 -4.28
CA ILE A 59 -1.25 -1.91 -2.90
C ILE A 59 -2.38 -2.34 -1.95
N TYR A 60 -3.62 -2.11 -2.34
CA TYR A 60 -4.76 -2.48 -1.50
C TYR A 60 -4.86 -3.99 -1.35
N HIS A 61 -4.50 -4.73 -2.38
CA HIS A 61 -4.48 -6.17 -2.30
C HIS A 61 -3.49 -6.64 -1.25
N HIS A 62 -2.31 -6.02 -1.19
CA HIS A 62 -1.31 -6.36 -0.19
C HIS A 62 -1.82 -6.06 1.22
N ALA A 63 -2.51 -4.93 1.38
CA ALA A 63 -3.06 -4.58 2.69
C ALA A 63 -4.08 -5.62 3.15
N GLN A 64 -4.93 -6.06 2.27
CA GLN A 64 -5.93 -7.06 2.60
C GLN A 64 -5.28 -8.39 2.97
N CYS A 65 -4.24 -8.77 2.24
CA CYS A 65 -3.55 -10.03 2.51
C CYS A 65 -2.87 -10.01 3.86
N ILE A 66 -2.28 -8.88 4.22
CA ILE A 66 -1.60 -8.75 5.51
C ILE A 66 -2.60 -8.81 6.65
N TYR A 67 -3.72 -8.12 6.49
CA TYR A 67 -4.70 -8.01 7.56
C TYR A 67 -5.37 -9.35 7.86
N GLN A 68 -5.51 -10.16 6.86
CA GLN A 68 -6.05 -11.49 7.08
C GLN A 68 -5.02 -12.40 7.72
#